data_e2725300e7ee90f59ba1a979a77c1515
#
_entry.id   e2725300e7ee90f59ba1a979a77c1515
#
_cell.length_a   1.000
_cell.length_b   1.000
_cell.length_c   1.000
_cell.angle_alpha   90.00
_cell.angle_beta   90.00
_cell.angle_gamma   90.00
#
_symmetry.space_group_name_H-M   'P 1'
#
loop_
_entity.id
_entity.type
_entity.pdbx_description
1 polymer ?
#
loop_
_entity_poly.entity_id
_entity_poly.type
_entity_poly.pdbx_seq_one_letter_code
_entity_poly.pdbx_strand_id
1 'polypeptide(L)'
;MGSEGPTPWPSYVNNDLRQDHGSEHIDYVTIHVWPQNWGWFDPAASKGSAKDLEHAWKASVAYIDAAVAVAASLTKPLVVEEFVLARDNGRSTGGSTSQRDAFYTKMCSYLAAKPGTVAGLNFWAWAGEGRPRDMAAERVIWAPGDAWTGDPPHEPQGWYSVYAEDATTHSVFAQCVSSFSLHDEG
;
A
#
# COMPACT_ATOMS: atom_id res chain seq x y z
N MET A 1 -2.85 -15.02 3.61
CA MET A 1 -1.80 -14.58 2.68
C MET A 1 -2.43 -13.65 1.66
N GLY A 2 -1.95 -12.41 1.56
CA GLY A 2 -2.39 -11.47 0.54
C GLY A 2 -1.92 -11.90 -0.85
N SER A 3 -2.71 -11.59 -1.87
CA SER A 3 -2.30 -11.84 -3.26
C SER A 3 -1.33 -10.76 -3.72
N GLU A 4 -0.24 -11.21 -4.32
CA GLU A 4 0.87 -10.41 -4.80
C GLU A 4 0.89 -10.31 -6.32
N GLY A 5 1.39 -9.19 -6.82
CA GLY A 5 1.66 -8.97 -8.23
C GLY A 5 0.71 -7.99 -8.91
N PRO A 6 1.08 -7.48 -10.10
CA PRO A 6 0.37 -6.39 -10.79
C PRO A 6 -0.97 -6.81 -11.42
N THR A 7 -1.40 -8.04 -11.19
CA THR A 7 -2.64 -8.59 -11.74
C THR A 7 -3.19 -9.66 -10.79
N PRO A 8 -4.52 -9.77 -10.62
CA PRO A 8 -5.15 -10.83 -9.84
C PRO A 8 -5.13 -12.20 -10.54
N TRP A 9 -4.49 -12.32 -11.70
CA TRP A 9 -4.42 -13.53 -12.52
C TRP A 9 -3.05 -14.19 -12.42
N PRO A 10 -2.92 -15.51 -12.71
CA PRO A 10 -1.68 -16.27 -12.51
C PRO A 10 -0.54 -15.92 -13.48
N SER A 11 -0.57 -14.73 -14.09
CA SER A 11 0.42 -14.34 -15.09
C SER A 11 1.74 -13.81 -14.51
N TYR A 12 1.79 -13.50 -13.23
CA TYR A 12 2.97 -12.89 -12.60
C TYR A 12 3.71 -13.87 -11.66
N VAL A 13 3.07 -14.33 -10.61
CA VAL A 13 3.65 -15.23 -9.60
C VAL A 13 2.86 -16.54 -9.47
N ASN A 14 2.19 -16.93 -10.53
CA ASN A 14 1.26 -18.07 -10.54
C ASN A 14 0.17 -17.94 -9.46
N ASN A 15 -0.27 -16.72 -9.21
CA ASN A 15 -1.24 -16.35 -8.21
C ASN A 15 -2.63 -16.25 -8.86
N ASP A 16 -3.58 -17.04 -8.40
CA ASP A 16 -4.99 -16.97 -8.83
C ASP A 16 -5.86 -16.61 -7.64
N LEU A 17 -6.25 -15.34 -7.57
CA LEU A 17 -7.02 -14.79 -6.46
C LEU A 17 -8.31 -15.58 -6.17
N ARG A 18 -8.98 -16.06 -7.21
CA ARG A 18 -10.19 -16.87 -7.06
C ARG A 18 -9.89 -18.26 -6.48
N GLN A 19 -8.86 -18.91 -6.95
CA GLN A 19 -8.44 -20.22 -6.47
C GLN A 19 -7.92 -20.12 -5.04
N ASP A 20 -7.08 -19.11 -4.77
CA ASP A 20 -6.42 -18.93 -3.49
C ASP A 20 -7.43 -18.61 -2.36
N HIS A 21 -8.52 -17.89 -2.68
CA HIS A 21 -9.53 -17.48 -1.70
C HIS A 21 -10.88 -18.20 -1.86
N GLY A 22 -10.98 -19.18 -2.76
CA GLY A 22 -12.23 -19.90 -3.06
C GLY A 22 -12.69 -20.87 -1.99
N SER A 23 -11.83 -21.26 -1.04
CA SER A 23 -12.16 -22.22 0.02
C SER A 23 -13.26 -21.67 0.94
N GLU A 24 -14.20 -22.55 1.35
CA GLU A 24 -15.22 -22.23 2.35
C GLU A 24 -14.64 -21.88 3.75
N HIS A 25 -13.37 -22.20 3.99
CA HIS A 25 -12.66 -21.92 5.23
C HIS A 25 -11.92 -20.55 5.22
N ILE A 26 -12.09 -19.77 4.16
CA ILE A 26 -11.55 -18.42 4.06
C ILE A 26 -12.72 -17.43 4.05
N ASP A 27 -12.75 -16.51 4.99
CA ASP A 27 -13.86 -15.59 5.21
C ASP A 27 -13.80 -14.34 4.35
N TYR A 28 -12.62 -13.91 3.91
CA TYR A 28 -12.42 -12.69 3.12
C TYR A 28 -11.25 -12.83 2.14
N VAL A 29 -11.28 -12.00 1.11
CA VAL A 29 -10.23 -11.92 0.08
C VAL A 29 -9.22 -10.85 0.50
N THR A 30 -7.92 -11.12 0.32
CA THR A 30 -6.86 -10.14 0.60
C THR A 30 -6.03 -9.87 -0.64
N ILE A 31 -5.63 -8.60 -0.80
CA ILE A 31 -4.70 -8.15 -1.83
C ILE A 31 -3.68 -7.17 -1.28
N HIS A 32 -2.54 -7.10 -1.95
CA HIS A 32 -1.54 -6.06 -1.75
C HIS A 32 -1.54 -5.09 -2.92
N VAL A 33 -1.09 -3.85 -2.72
CA VAL A 33 -0.98 -2.80 -3.74
C VAL A 33 0.38 -2.12 -3.62
N TRP A 34 1.33 -2.53 -4.47
CA TRP A 34 2.73 -2.11 -4.44
C TRP A 34 3.15 -1.41 -5.75
N PRO A 35 2.68 -0.19 -6.04
CA PRO A 35 2.86 0.46 -7.33
C PRO A 35 4.32 0.61 -7.75
N GLN A 36 5.22 0.88 -6.81
CA GLN A 36 6.65 1.03 -7.09
C GLN A 36 7.29 -0.31 -7.47
N ASN A 37 7.02 -1.38 -6.71
CA ASN A 37 7.57 -2.70 -6.96
C ASN A 37 7.05 -3.30 -8.28
N TRP A 38 5.87 -2.89 -8.71
CA TRP A 38 5.26 -3.32 -9.97
C TRP A 38 5.59 -2.42 -11.16
N GLY A 39 6.47 -1.42 -10.98
CA GLY A 39 6.90 -0.52 -12.04
C GLY A 39 5.86 0.51 -12.48
N TRP A 40 4.80 0.74 -11.70
CA TRP A 40 3.79 1.76 -11.99
C TRP A 40 4.19 3.15 -11.49
N PHE A 41 5.16 3.21 -10.59
CA PHE A 41 5.65 4.44 -9.99
C PHE A 41 7.16 4.36 -9.76
N ASP A 42 7.89 5.42 -10.11
CA ASP A 42 9.31 5.58 -9.80
C ASP A 42 9.54 6.85 -8.97
N PRO A 43 9.77 6.74 -7.66
CA PRO A 43 9.99 7.90 -6.79
C PRO A 43 11.34 8.59 -7.05
N ALA A 44 12.32 7.88 -7.63
CA ALA A 44 13.66 8.40 -7.92
C ALA A 44 13.74 9.13 -9.25
N ALA A 45 12.78 8.92 -10.15
CA ALA A 45 12.69 9.73 -11.35
C ALA A 45 12.63 11.20 -10.91
N SER A 46 13.60 11.99 -11.34
CA SER A 46 13.79 13.42 -11.00
C SER A 46 12.58 14.31 -11.34
N LYS A 47 11.50 13.68 -11.57
CA LYS A 47 10.21 14.15 -12.03
C LYS A 47 9.07 13.31 -11.47
N GLY A 48 9.13 12.85 -10.25
CA GLY A 48 7.91 12.32 -9.61
C GLY A 48 6.76 13.23 -9.98
N SER A 49 6.36 13.16 -11.24
CA SER A 49 5.43 14.11 -11.81
C SER A 49 4.04 13.70 -11.36
N ALA A 50 3.15 14.68 -11.26
CA ALA A 50 1.73 14.39 -11.07
C ALA A 50 1.20 13.35 -12.07
N LYS A 51 1.86 13.20 -13.24
CA LYS A 51 1.55 12.19 -14.25
C LYS A 51 1.93 10.77 -13.82
N ASP A 52 3.07 10.58 -13.15
CA ASP A 52 3.51 9.26 -12.70
C ASP A 52 2.63 8.78 -11.55
N LEU A 53 2.28 9.69 -10.62
CA LEU A 53 1.33 9.40 -9.56
C LEU A 53 -0.05 9.06 -10.11
N GLU A 54 -0.51 9.77 -11.14
CA GLU A 54 -1.79 9.50 -11.78
C GLU A 54 -1.78 8.17 -12.55
N HIS A 55 -0.64 7.81 -13.17
CA HIS A 55 -0.48 6.49 -13.79
C HIS A 55 -0.57 5.37 -12.75
N ALA A 56 0.21 5.48 -11.66
CA ALA A 56 0.18 4.53 -10.56
C ALA A 56 -1.23 4.40 -9.96
N TRP A 57 -1.93 5.52 -9.79
CA TRP A 57 -3.30 5.55 -9.29
C TRP A 57 -4.27 4.80 -10.20
N LYS A 58 -4.24 5.07 -11.51
CA LYS A 58 -5.12 4.38 -12.48
C LYS A 58 -4.86 2.89 -12.53
N ALA A 59 -3.60 2.47 -12.50
CA ALA A 59 -3.23 1.06 -12.46
C ALA A 59 -3.72 0.39 -11.17
N SER A 60 -3.55 1.05 -10.02
CA SER A 60 -4.05 0.56 -8.73
C SER A 60 -5.57 0.40 -8.71
N VAL A 61 -6.30 1.39 -9.22
CA VAL A 61 -7.78 1.31 -9.34
C VAL A 61 -8.21 0.13 -10.20
N ALA A 62 -7.61 -0.04 -11.38
CA ALA A 62 -7.95 -1.15 -12.27
C ALA A 62 -7.68 -2.52 -11.60
N TYR A 63 -6.58 -2.64 -10.89
CA TYR A 63 -6.24 -3.85 -10.13
C TYR A 63 -7.25 -4.11 -8.99
N ILE A 64 -7.55 -3.10 -8.18
CA ILE A 64 -8.52 -3.21 -7.07
C ILE A 64 -9.92 -3.57 -7.61
N ASP A 65 -10.37 -2.94 -8.69
CA ASP A 65 -11.68 -3.24 -9.28
C ASP A 65 -11.78 -4.68 -9.78
N ALA A 66 -10.70 -5.20 -10.36
CA ALA A 66 -10.63 -6.61 -10.75
C ALA A 66 -10.70 -7.54 -9.53
N ALA A 67 -10.01 -7.19 -8.44
CA ALA A 67 -10.06 -7.95 -7.18
C ALA A 67 -11.44 -7.88 -6.51
N VAL A 68 -12.09 -6.71 -6.52
CA VAL A 68 -13.48 -6.52 -6.07
C VAL A 68 -14.44 -7.44 -6.82
N ALA A 69 -14.29 -7.53 -8.15
CA ALA A 69 -15.14 -8.43 -8.96
C ALA A 69 -14.93 -9.91 -8.61
N VAL A 70 -13.69 -10.31 -8.32
CA VAL A 70 -13.40 -11.68 -7.84
C VAL A 70 -14.01 -11.91 -6.46
N ALA A 71 -13.81 -11.02 -5.50
CA ALA A 71 -14.36 -11.11 -4.15
C ALA A 71 -15.90 -11.21 -4.17
N ALA A 72 -16.56 -10.36 -4.95
CA ALA A 72 -18.00 -10.41 -5.16
C ALA A 72 -18.48 -11.76 -5.71
N SER A 73 -17.74 -12.34 -6.67
CA SER A 73 -18.08 -13.66 -7.24
C SER A 73 -17.91 -14.81 -6.25
N LEU A 74 -17.12 -14.62 -5.20
CA LEU A 74 -16.95 -15.55 -4.08
C LEU A 74 -17.91 -15.26 -2.93
N THR A 75 -18.68 -14.19 -3.01
CA THR A 75 -19.56 -13.70 -1.92
C THR A 75 -18.78 -13.40 -0.65
N LYS A 76 -17.57 -12.81 -0.80
CA LYS A 76 -16.66 -12.49 0.30
C LYS A 76 -16.28 -11.01 0.26
N PRO A 77 -16.06 -10.36 1.41
CA PRO A 77 -15.51 -9.01 1.43
C PRO A 77 -14.04 -9.00 1.01
N LEU A 78 -13.57 -7.85 0.54
CA LEU A 78 -12.18 -7.60 0.20
C LEU A 78 -11.49 -6.80 1.33
N VAL A 79 -10.27 -7.19 1.68
CA VAL A 79 -9.35 -6.39 2.50
C VAL A 79 -8.13 -6.03 1.65
N VAL A 80 -7.81 -4.76 1.54
CA VAL A 80 -6.51 -4.32 1.03
C VAL A 80 -5.52 -4.44 2.18
N GLU A 81 -4.85 -5.59 2.27
CA GLU A 81 -4.01 -5.99 3.40
C GLU A 81 -2.72 -5.19 3.48
N GLU A 82 -2.22 -4.74 2.33
CA GLU A 82 -1.10 -3.83 2.23
C GLU A 82 -1.30 -2.84 1.09
N PHE A 83 -1.03 -1.58 1.33
CA PHE A 83 -0.82 -0.61 0.27
C PHE A 83 0.32 0.33 0.65
N VAL A 84 1.08 0.76 -0.34
CA VAL A 84 2.32 1.47 -0.10
C VAL A 84 2.65 2.45 -1.23
N LEU A 85 3.33 3.54 -0.88
CA LEU A 85 4.11 4.35 -1.78
C LEU A 85 5.35 4.87 -1.04
N ALA A 86 6.49 4.90 -1.72
CA ALA A 86 7.73 5.40 -1.13
C ALA A 86 7.66 6.91 -0.88
N ARG A 87 8.57 7.39 -0.03
CA ARG A 87 8.84 8.82 0.13
C ARG A 87 9.27 9.45 -1.19
N ASP A 88 8.98 10.72 -1.34
CA ASP A 88 9.35 11.48 -2.51
C ASP A 88 10.86 11.41 -2.75
N ASN A 89 11.25 11.26 -4.01
CA ASN A 89 12.64 11.08 -4.45
C ASN A 89 13.34 9.81 -3.94
N GLY A 90 12.58 8.82 -3.47
CA GLY A 90 13.14 7.54 -2.99
C GLY A 90 14.08 7.68 -1.79
N ARG A 91 13.97 8.74 -1.00
CA ARG A 91 14.81 8.95 0.17
C ARG A 91 14.25 8.21 1.37
N SER A 92 15.12 7.54 2.10
CA SER A 92 14.75 6.78 3.30
C SER A 92 14.32 7.65 4.47
N THR A 93 14.83 8.87 4.57
CA THR A 93 14.53 9.82 5.65
C THR A 93 14.63 11.26 5.16
N GLY A 94 13.92 12.17 5.82
CA GLY A 94 13.98 13.61 5.52
C GLY A 94 13.44 14.00 4.13
N GLY A 95 12.93 13.05 3.37
CA GLY A 95 12.21 13.32 2.12
C GLY A 95 10.78 13.75 2.39
N SER A 96 10.21 14.55 1.49
CA SER A 96 8.80 14.87 1.50
C SER A 96 7.95 13.59 1.40
N THR A 97 6.76 13.62 1.96
CA THR A 97 5.75 12.55 1.86
C THR A 97 4.57 12.95 0.99
N SER A 98 4.68 14.06 0.26
CA SER A 98 3.51 14.67 -0.40
C SER A 98 2.85 13.77 -1.43
N GLN A 99 3.61 13.01 -2.22
CA GLN A 99 3.06 12.06 -3.20
C GLN A 99 2.47 10.83 -2.51
N ARG A 100 3.15 10.32 -1.48
CA ARG A 100 2.63 9.23 -0.65
C ARG A 100 1.31 9.62 0.01
N ASP A 101 1.27 10.79 0.63
CA ASP A 101 0.07 11.28 1.32
C ASP A 101 -1.09 11.51 0.34
N ALA A 102 -0.80 12.02 -0.86
CA ALA A 102 -1.80 12.15 -1.92
C ALA A 102 -2.31 10.80 -2.42
N PHE A 103 -1.43 9.81 -2.58
CA PHE A 103 -1.81 8.44 -2.94
C PHE A 103 -2.67 7.79 -1.85
N TYR A 104 -2.26 7.90 -0.59
CA TYR A 104 -2.99 7.34 0.55
C TYR A 104 -4.37 8.00 0.70
N THR A 105 -4.47 9.30 0.52
CA THR A 105 -5.77 10.01 0.50
C THR A 105 -6.70 9.47 -0.58
N LYS A 106 -6.17 9.26 -1.79
CA LYS A 106 -6.94 8.67 -2.90
C LYS A 106 -7.38 7.24 -2.58
N MET A 107 -6.49 6.40 -2.03
CA MET A 107 -6.79 5.02 -1.61
C MET A 107 -7.94 5.01 -0.60
N CYS A 108 -7.82 5.79 0.47
CA CYS A 108 -8.83 5.86 1.52
C CYS A 108 -10.20 6.29 0.96
N SER A 109 -10.23 7.39 0.19
CA SER A 109 -11.47 7.90 -0.38
C SER A 109 -12.12 6.90 -1.35
N TYR A 110 -11.30 6.24 -2.16
CA TYR A 110 -11.79 5.28 -3.15
C TYR A 110 -12.37 4.02 -2.51
N LEU A 111 -11.70 3.50 -1.48
CA LEU A 111 -12.13 2.28 -0.79
C LEU A 111 -13.32 2.54 0.12
N ALA A 112 -13.35 3.68 0.82
CA ALA A 112 -14.51 4.08 1.63
C ALA A 112 -15.78 4.28 0.79
N ALA A 113 -15.65 4.61 -0.50
CA ALA A 113 -16.79 4.71 -1.42
C ALA A 113 -17.36 3.35 -1.88
N LYS A 114 -16.84 2.23 -1.36
CA LYS A 114 -17.27 0.85 -1.70
C LYS A 114 -17.79 0.09 -0.46
N PRO A 115 -18.77 0.64 0.27
CA PRO A 115 -19.29 0.01 1.47
C PRO A 115 -19.87 -1.38 1.14
N GLY A 116 -19.70 -2.32 2.08
CA GLY A 116 -20.18 -3.69 1.92
C GLY A 116 -19.34 -4.58 0.98
N THR A 117 -18.39 -4.00 0.24
CA THR A 117 -17.47 -4.77 -0.61
C THR A 117 -16.07 -4.75 -0.05
N VAL A 118 -15.56 -3.58 0.37
CA VAL A 118 -14.26 -3.44 1.02
C VAL A 118 -14.48 -3.35 2.52
N ALA A 119 -13.92 -4.32 3.25
CA ALA A 119 -14.07 -4.44 4.70
C ALA A 119 -12.92 -3.81 5.49
N GLY A 120 -11.81 -3.50 4.83
CA GLY A 120 -10.67 -2.91 5.51
C GLY A 120 -9.49 -2.60 4.60
N LEU A 121 -8.56 -1.80 5.15
CA LEU A 121 -7.29 -1.48 4.51
C LEU A 121 -6.20 -1.30 5.56
N ASN A 122 -4.99 -1.76 5.24
CA ASN A 122 -3.80 -1.55 6.06
C ASN A 122 -2.70 -0.96 5.19
N PHE A 123 -2.01 0.05 5.70
CA PHE A 123 -0.84 0.60 5.02
C PHE A 123 0.42 -0.18 5.39
N TRP A 124 1.37 -0.23 4.50
CA TRP A 124 2.72 -0.68 4.74
C TRP A 124 3.67 0.53 4.83
N ALA A 125 4.53 0.70 5.85
CA ALA A 125 4.45 0.01 7.11
C ALA A 125 4.89 0.95 8.24
N TRP A 126 4.37 0.70 9.43
CA TRP A 126 4.73 1.47 10.60
C TRP A 126 6.16 1.18 11.07
N ALA A 127 6.99 2.20 11.15
CA ALA A 127 8.37 2.15 11.65
C ALA A 127 8.53 2.85 13.01
N GLY A 128 7.61 3.72 13.39
CA GLY A 128 7.70 4.45 14.65
C GLY A 128 8.98 5.29 14.74
N GLU A 129 9.79 5.00 15.75
CA GLU A 129 11.09 5.66 15.99
C GLU A 129 12.26 4.94 15.29
N GLY A 130 12.04 3.79 14.67
CA GLY A 130 13.07 3.05 13.95
C GLY A 130 13.66 3.86 12.79
N ARG A 131 14.99 3.83 12.64
CA ARG A 131 15.69 4.54 11.56
C ARG A 131 16.75 3.63 10.95
N PRO A 132 17.04 3.80 9.65
CA PRO A 132 18.20 3.18 9.05
C PRO A 132 19.48 3.59 9.79
N ARG A 133 20.45 2.70 9.92
CA ARG A 133 21.73 2.98 10.62
C ARG A 133 22.53 4.15 10.02
N ASP A 134 22.31 4.44 8.73
CA ASP A 134 22.89 5.59 8.03
C ASP A 134 21.79 6.33 7.26
N MET A 135 21.34 7.43 7.84
CA MET A 135 20.29 8.26 7.28
C MET A 135 20.76 9.13 6.09
N ALA A 136 22.05 9.27 5.90
CA ALA A 136 22.64 10.03 4.79
C ALA A 136 22.90 9.16 3.56
N ALA A 137 22.96 7.84 3.73
CA ALA A 137 23.16 6.93 2.62
C ALA A 137 21.93 6.91 1.70
N GLU A 138 22.19 6.83 0.41
CA GLU A 138 21.14 6.70 -0.61
C GLU A 138 20.35 5.39 -0.44
N ARG A 139 21.05 4.33 -0.03
CA ARG A 139 20.47 2.99 0.17
C ARG A 139 21.12 2.28 1.34
N VAL A 140 20.32 1.84 2.28
CA VAL A 140 20.73 0.99 3.39
C VAL A 140 19.92 -0.30 3.32
N ILE A 141 20.62 -1.44 3.25
CA ILE A 141 19.98 -2.76 3.39
C ILE A 141 20.14 -3.19 4.85
N TRP A 142 19.09 -3.76 5.41
CA TRP A 142 19.07 -4.19 6.80
C TRP A 142 20.15 -5.25 7.09
N ALA A 143 20.76 -5.13 8.24
CA ALA A 143 21.70 -6.12 8.77
C ALA A 143 21.37 -6.45 10.24
N PRO A 144 21.78 -7.61 10.75
CA PRO A 144 21.58 -7.97 12.15
C PRO A 144 22.07 -6.87 13.10
N GLY A 145 21.21 -6.42 14.01
CA GLY A 145 21.49 -5.32 14.95
C GLY A 145 20.95 -3.96 14.51
N ASP A 146 20.49 -3.82 13.25
CA ASP A 146 19.80 -2.61 12.81
C ASP A 146 18.40 -2.52 13.43
N ALA A 147 17.91 -1.29 13.58
CA ALA A 147 16.53 -1.05 13.96
C ALA A 147 15.56 -1.54 12.86
N TRP A 148 14.38 -1.97 13.26
CA TRP A 148 13.30 -2.25 12.34
C TRP A 148 12.70 -0.94 11.83
N THR A 149 12.56 -0.83 10.52
CA THR A 149 12.03 0.37 9.84
C THR A 149 10.72 0.12 9.12
N GLY A 150 10.20 -1.09 9.15
CA GLY A 150 8.99 -1.46 8.42
C GLY A 150 9.24 -1.92 6.98
N ASP A 151 10.45 -1.74 6.45
CA ASP A 151 10.79 -2.24 5.11
C ASP A 151 11.31 -3.69 5.20
N PRO A 152 10.99 -4.55 4.20
CA PRO A 152 11.57 -5.88 4.14
C PRO A 152 13.11 -5.83 4.15
N PRO A 153 13.82 -6.81 4.73
CA PRO A 153 15.28 -6.74 4.90
C PRO A 153 16.08 -6.54 3.62
N HIS A 154 15.57 -6.98 2.47
CA HIS A 154 16.21 -6.85 1.15
C HIS A 154 15.87 -5.53 0.42
N GLU A 155 14.90 -4.79 0.92
CA GLU A 155 14.51 -3.49 0.39
C GLU A 155 15.37 -2.37 1.00
N PRO A 156 15.46 -1.21 0.36
CA PRO A 156 16.08 -0.04 0.97
C PRO A 156 15.33 0.38 2.22
N GLN A 157 16.00 0.36 3.36
CA GLN A 157 15.39 0.66 4.64
C GLN A 157 14.95 2.13 4.72
N GLY A 158 13.72 2.36 5.14
CA GLY A 158 13.10 3.68 5.26
C GLY A 158 12.30 4.15 4.04
N TRP A 159 12.32 3.42 2.92
CA TRP A 159 11.59 3.83 1.71
C TRP A 159 10.08 3.90 1.95
N TYR A 160 9.52 2.84 2.52
CA TYR A 160 8.09 2.68 2.76
C TYR A 160 7.71 3.01 4.20
N SER A 161 8.70 3.21 5.05
CA SER A 161 8.50 3.46 6.47
C SER A 161 7.64 4.69 6.74
N VAL A 162 6.64 4.52 7.59
CA VAL A 162 5.89 5.62 8.20
C VAL A 162 6.45 5.84 9.60
N TYR A 163 7.05 6.99 9.81
CA TYR A 163 7.67 7.35 11.07
C TYR A 163 6.71 8.10 11.99
N ALA A 164 6.99 8.10 13.29
CA ALA A 164 6.22 8.85 14.29
C ALA A 164 6.16 10.35 14.00
N GLU A 165 7.15 10.91 13.33
CA GLU A 165 7.22 12.32 12.93
C GLU A 165 6.48 12.67 11.63
N ASP A 166 5.95 11.70 10.88
CA ASP A 166 5.25 11.92 9.61
C ASP A 166 3.83 12.49 9.84
N ALA A 167 3.75 13.67 10.43
CA ALA A 167 2.49 14.26 10.88
C ALA A 167 1.43 14.41 9.77
N THR A 168 1.85 14.67 8.52
CA THR A 168 0.92 14.77 7.38
C THR A 168 0.32 13.42 7.02
N THR A 169 1.12 12.35 7.03
CA THR A 169 0.65 10.98 6.81
C THR A 169 -0.31 10.54 7.93
N HIS A 170 0.00 10.86 9.20
CA HIS A 170 -0.91 10.59 10.32
C HIS A 170 -2.26 11.30 10.15
N SER A 171 -2.24 12.54 9.66
CA SER A 171 -3.48 13.29 9.37
C SER A 171 -4.32 12.60 8.29
N VAL A 172 -3.67 12.03 7.26
CA VAL A 172 -4.37 11.23 6.23
C VAL A 172 -5.02 10.01 6.85
N PHE A 173 -4.31 9.27 7.72
CA PHE A 173 -4.88 8.10 8.39
C PHE A 173 -6.06 8.44 9.30
N ALA A 174 -5.98 9.52 10.05
CA ALA A 174 -7.09 9.98 10.90
C ALA A 174 -8.35 10.28 10.06
N GLN A 175 -8.18 10.95 8.91
CA GLN A 175 -9.28 11.20 7.97
C GLN A 175 -9.81 9.92 7.37
N CYS A 176 -8.93 8.97 7.03
CA CYS A 176 -9.28 7.68 6.49
C CYS A 176 -10.21 6.90 7.44
N VAL A 177 -9.81 6.76 8.70
CA VAL A 177 -10.61 6.10 9.74
C VAL A 177 -11.99 6.75 9.84
N SER A 178 -12.06 8.08 9.87
CA SER A 178 -13.33 8.80 9.93
C SER A 178 -14.24 8.50 8.72
N SER A 179 -13.64 8.34 7.53
CA SER A 179 -14.40 8.04 6.30
C SER A 179 -15.01 6.64 6.32
N PHE A 180 -14.36 5.65 6.92
CA PHE A 180 -14.90 4.30 7.06
C PHE A 180 -15.96 4.21 8.15
N SER A 181 -15.78 4.89 9.28
CA SER A 181 -16.72 4.85 10.42
C SER A 181 -18.09 5.44 10.10
N LEU A 182 -18.19 6.35 9.14
CA LEU A 182 -19.47 6.96 8.74
C LEU A 182 -20.41 6.00 8.00
N HIS A 183 -19.94 4.84 7.56
CA HIS A 183 -20.72 3.86 6.83
C HIS A 183 -21.26 2.71 7.71
N ASP A 184 -20.85 2.62 8.98
CA ASP A 184 -21.29 1.57 9.90
C ASP A 184 -22.60 1.91 10.65
N GLU A 185 -23.14 3.13 10.48
CA GLU A 185 -24.35 3.60 11.16
C GLU A 185 -25.62 3.55 10.27
N GLY A 186 -25.63 2.74 9.21
CA GLY A 186 -26.72 2.63 8.24
C GLY A 186 -27.45 1.29 8.28
#